data_ef1236a957c0d0511b35c7af74aac518
#
_entry.id   ef1236a957c0d0511b35c7af74aac518
#
_cell.length_a   1.000
_cell.length_b   1.000
_cell.length_c   1.000
_cell.angle_alpha   90.00
_cell.angle_beta   90.00
_cell.angle_gamma   90.00
#
_symmetry.space_group_name_H-M   'P 1'
#
loop_
_entity.id
_entity.type
_entity.pdbx_description
1 polymer ?
#
loop_
_entity_poly.entity_id
_entity_poly.type
_entity_poly.pdbx_seq_one_letter_code
_entity_poly.pdbx_strand_id
1 'polypeptide(L)'
;MADFDPMPPTRELQFPLYIKAPLILLGLALLVFTLHIASEIIFPLFFAAIFAIMLHPVEQWLVRKRVPQLLAILLTVVLGVAAVLGIVYFISVEAAQLSDQMPMFKKKLAETTAQVHEWLQTRFGVSDQKLQGWVGEAGSKAQGLLGGTLSAVSGLVVTFTLIPVYIFLLFLYQKRLVDFLVQAFSGHRRDSGVSEVLRESKTAIQSYMVGLLIEGSIVATLNVTVLLIIGVPYALLLGVMGALLNFIPYIGGLIAIALPMLMAFVAHPGYGHALAVLGAYMFIQFIDNHYLIPRIVASKIQVNALVAIVGVLVGNAIGGVAGMFLALPVIAILKIVFDRIESLKPWGMVLGDEETPRGRKVNPAKREVRAAEGKK
;
A
#
# COMPACT_ATOMS: atom_id res chain seq x y z
N MET A 1 -23.86 -14.03 -64.25
CA MET A 1 -23.56 -13.12 -63.15
C MET A 1 -24.43 -13.57 -62.02
N ALA A 2 -23.90 -14.29 -61.09
CA ALA A 2 -24.67 -14.73 -59.90
C ALA A 2 -24.66 -13.59 -58.90
N ASP A 3 -25.85 -13.07 -58.59
CA ASP A 3 -26.04 -12.10 -57.49
C ASP A 3 -25.68 -12.77 -56.17
N PHE A 4 -24.58 -12.35 -55.55
CA PHE A 4 -24.25 -12.68 -54.17
C PHE A 4 -25.14 -11.81 -53.26
N ASP A 5 -26.16 -12.41 -52.69
CA ASP A 5 -26.92 -11.77 -51.60
C ASP A 5 -25.97 -11.47 -50.43
N PRO A 6 -25.97 -10.23 -49.91
CA PRO A 6 -25.14 -9.89 -48.76
C PRO A 6 -25.61 -10.72 -47.56
N MET A 7 -24.66 -11.39 -46.89
CA MET A 7 -24.94 -12.16 -45.66
C MET A 7 -25.70 -11.27 -44.64
N PRO A 8 -26.75 -11.81 -44.03
CA PRO A 8 -27.52 -11.06 -43.02
C PRO A 8 -26.60 -10.63 -41.90
N PRO A 9 -26.80 -9.41 -41.36
CA PRO A 9 -25.97 -8.91 -40.25
C PRO A 9 -26.01 -9.90 -39.09
N THR A 10 -24.84 -10.28 -38.58
CA THR A 10 -24.70 -11.15 -37.43
C THR A 10 -25.49 -10.54 -36.27
N ARG A 11 -26.62 -11.17 -35.90
CA ARG A 11 -27.37 -10.78 -34.70
C ARG A 11 -26.45 -10.91 -33.47
N GLU A 12 -26.04 -9.80 -32.92
CA GLU A 12 -25.44 -9.79 -31.58
C GLU A 12 -26.42 -10.42 -30.59
N LEU A 13 -26.06 -11.56 -30.03
CA LEU A 13 -26.84 -12.24 -29.00
C LEU A 13 -26.92 -11.31 -27.78
N GLN A 14 -28.01 -10.54 -27.69
CA GLN A 14 -28.30 -9.69 -26.53
C GLN A 14 -28.85 -10.57 -25.42
N PHE A 15 -27.98 -11.05 -24.53
CA PHE A 15 -28.41 -11.79 -23.35
C PHE A 15 -29.22 -10.86 -22.42
N PRO A 16 -30.39 -11.30 -21.93
CA PRO A 16 -31.17 -10.56 -20.95
C PRO A 16 -30.37 -10.37 -19.64
N LEU A 17 -30.71 -9.33 -18.87
CA LEU A 17 -30.00 -8.95 -17.63
C LEU A 17 -29.91 -10.10 -16.61
N TYR A 18 -30.95 -10.95 -16.51
CA TYR A 18 -30.98 -12.10 -15.60
C TYR A 18 -29.98 -13.22 -15.96
N ILE A 19 -29.44 -13.24 -17.19
CA ILE A 19 -28.37 -14.14 -17.61
C ILE A 19 -27.02 -13.43 -17.52
N LYS A 20 -26.94 -12.15 -17.89
CA LYS A 20 -25.67 -11.37 -17.83
C LYS A 20 -25.17 -11.22 -16.41
N ALA A 21 -26.05 -10.87 -15.45
CA ALA A 21 -25.64 -10.61 -14.07
C ALA A 21 -25.03 -11.85 -13.39
N PRO A 22 -25.64 -13.05 -13.40
CA PRO A 22 -25.01 -14.26 -12.87
C PRO A 22 -23.70 -14.65 -13.54
N LEU A 23 -23.59 -14.49 -14.88
CA LEU A 23 -22.35 -14.79 -15.61
C LEU A 23 -21.21 -13.84 -15.21
N ILE A 24 -21.49 -12.54 -15.04
CA ILE A 24 -20.51 -11.57 -14.58
C ILE A 24 -20.08 -11.90 -13.14
N LEU A 25 -21.04 -12.20 -12.26
CA LEU A 25 -20.75 -12.59 -10.86
C LEU A 25 -19.92 -13.87 -10.79
N LEU A 26 -20.27 -14.88 -11.60
CA LEU A 26 -19.51 -16.13 -11.68
C LEU A 26 -18.09 -15.87 -12.21
N GLY A 27 -17.94 -15.06 -13.25
CA GLY A 27 -16.64 -14.66 -13.80
C GLY A 27 -15.78 -13.94 -12.76
N LEU A 28 -16.39 -13.02 -12.00
CA LEU A 28 -15.72 -12.29 -10.91
C LEU A 28 -15.32 -13.24 -9.76
N ALA A 29 -16.19 -14.15 -9.38
CA ALA A 29 -15.90 -15.15 -8.34
C ALA A 29 -14.76 -16.08 -8.76
N LEU A 30 -14.78 -16.57 -10.01
CA LEU A 30 -13.71 -17.40 -10.58
C LEU A 30 -12.38 -16.61 -10.67
N LEU A 31 -12.44 -15.34 -11.04
CA LEU A 31 -11.26 -14.47 -11.09
C LEU A 31 -10.65 -14.33 -9.68
N VAL A 32 -11.45 -13.98 -8.67
CA VAL A 32 -10.99 -13.84 -7.28
C VAL A 32 -10.44 -15.17 -6.75
N PHE A 33 -11.12 -16.28 -7.02
CA PHE A 33 -10.68 -17.63 -6.65
C PHE A 33 -9.33 -17.98 -7.30
N THR A 34 -9.17 -17.70 -8.59
CA THR A 34 -7.91 -17.95 -9.31
C THR A 34 -6.80 -17.07 -8.77
N LEU A 35 -7.07 -15.78 -8.49
CA LEU A 35 -6.11 -14.86 -7.90
C LEU A 35 -5.69 -15.32 -6.50
N HIS A 36 -6.61 -15.86 -5.71
CA HIS A 36 -6.32 -16.38 -4.38
C HIS A 36 -5.42 -17.63 -4.44
N ILE A 37 -5.73 -18.60 -5.32
CA ILE A 37 -4.90 -19.80 -5.51
C ILE A 37 -3.52 -19.44 -6.07
N ALA A 38 -3.46 -18.54 -7.04
CA ALA A 38 -2.22 -18.12 -7.68
C ALA A 38 -1.48 -17.01 -6.92
N SER A 39 -1.95 -16.64 -5.73
CA SER A 39 -1.41 -15.51 -4.96
C SER A 39 0.09 -15.64 -4.69
N GLU A 40 0.58 -16.85 -4.40
CA GLU A 40 2.00 -17.11 -4.15
C GLU A 40 2.92 -16.81 -5.34
N ILE A 41 2.39 -16.79 -6.56
CA ILE A 41 3.12 -16.46 -7.78
C ILE A 41 2.83 -15.01 -8.20
N ILE A 42 1.58 -14.60 -8.12
CA ILE A 42 1.11 -13.31 -8.62
C ILE A 42 1.61 -12.15 -7.76
N PHE A 43 1.55 -12.27 -6.43
CA PHE A 43 2.00 -11.17 -5.56
C PHE A 43 3.50 -10.88 -5.68
N PRO A 44 4.43 -11.87 -5.66
CA PRO A 44 5.84 -11.58 -5.92
C PRO A 44 6.08 -10.92 -7.27
N LEU A 45 5.34 -11.31 -8.30
CA LEU A 45 5.45 -10.70 -9.63
C LEU A 45 4.96 -9.24 -9.64
N PHE A 46 3.83 -8.94 -8.98
CA PHE A 46 3.35 -7.55 -8.84
C PHE A 46 4.31 -6.69 -8.03
N PHE A 47 4.82 -7.20 -6.90
CA PHE A 47 5.85 -6.51 -6.13
C PHE A 47 7.09 -6.25 -6.97
N ALA A 48 7.56 -7.26 -7.70
CA ALA A 48 8.71 -7.12 -8.58
C ALA A 48 8.48 -6.07 -9.67
N ALA A 49 7.28 -6.02 -10.25
CA ALA A 49 6.92 -4.99 -11.24
C ALA A 49 6.94 -3.58 -10.65
N ILE A 50 6.37 -3.40 -9.44
CA ILE A 50 6.40 -2.12 -8.74
C ILE A 50 7.83 -1.72 -8.38
N PHE A 51 8.62 -2.63 -7.82
CA PHE A 51 10.03 -2.36 -7.50
C PHE A 51 10.88 -2.12 -8.75
N ALA A 52 10.63 -2.83 -9.86
CA ALA A 52 11.30 -2.56 -11.12
C ALA A 52 10.98 -1.14 -11.62
N ILE A 53 9.73 -0.70 -11.54
CA ILE A 53 9.32 0.67 -11.90
C ILE A 53 10.02 1.69 -10.98
N MET A 54 10.09 1.42 -9.67
CA MET A 54 10.74 2.28 -8.69
C MET A 54 12.26 2.37 -8.90
N LEU A 55 12.91 1.24 -9.21
CA LEU A 55 14.35 1.16 -9.43
C LEU A 55 14.79 1.60 -10.84
N HIS A 56 13.85 1.75 -11.79
CA HIS A 56 14.16 2.11 -13.16
C HIS A 56 15.00 3.41 -13.33
N PRO A 57 14.81 4.48 -12.52
CA PRO A 57 15.68 5.66 -12.62
C PRO A 57 17.15 5.35 -12.30
N VAL A 58 17.40 4.41 -11.37
CA VAL A 58 18.75 3.97 -11.00
C VAL A 58 19.39 3.21 -12.17
N GLU A 59 18.65 2.27 -12.77
CA GLU A 59 19.10 1.55 -13.97
C GLU A 59 19.43 2.51 -15.11
N GLN A 60 18.52 3.44 -15.42
CA GLN A 60 18.76 4.46 -16.46
C GLN A 60 19.97 5.35 -16.17
N TRP A 61 20.18 5.72 -14.90
CA TRP A 61 21.33 6.52 -14.51
C TRP A 61 22.65 5.77 -14.76
N LEU A 62 22.71 4.47 -14.45
CA LEU A 62 23.87 3.60 -14.72
C LEU A 62 24.13 3.47 -16.22
N VAL A 63 23.09 3.25 -17.02
CA VAL A 63 23.19 3.16 -18.49
C VAL A 63 23.69 4.50 -19.08
N ARG A 64 23.21 5.65 -18.59
CA ARG A 64 23.71 6.97 -18.98
C ARG A 64 25.20 7.18 -18.64
N LYS A 65 25.68 6.50 -17.59
CA LYS A 65 27.12 6.46 -17.21
C LYS A 65 27.93 5.48 -18.05
N ARG A 66 27.37 4.96 -19.16
CA ARG A 66 27.97 4.00 -20.09
C ARG A 66 28.23 2.61 -19.50
N VAL A 67 27.54 2.25 -18.42
CA VAL A 67 27.58 0.87 -17.92
C VAL A 67 26.79 -0.01 -18.90
N PRO A 68 27.32 -1.17 -19.33
CA PRO A 68 26.58 -2.12 -20.16
C PRO A 68 25.23 -2.48 -19.55
N GLN A 69 24.17 -2.58 -20.34
CA GLN A 69 22.78 -2.73 -19.87
C GLN A 69 22.63 -3.90 -18.89
N LEU A 70 23.22 -5.07 -19.20
CA LEU A 70 23.15 -6.24 -18.30
C LEU A 70 23.76 -5.98 -16.93
N LEU A 71 24.92 -5.31 -16.89
CA LEU A 71 25.58 -4.94 -15.63
C LEU A 71 24.79 -3.86 -14.89
N ALA A 72 24.21 -2.89 -15.61
CA ALA A 72 23.37 -1.87 -14.99
C ALA A 72 22.13 -2.50 -14.31
N ILE A 73 21.47 -3.47 -14.95
CA ILE A 73 20.35 -4.24 -14.38
C ILE A 73 20.84 -4.99 -13.13
N LEU A 74 21.91 -5.77 -13.22
CA LEU A 74 22.45 -6.52 -12.08
C LEU A 74 22.78 -5.61 -10.89
N LEU A 75 23.51 -4.53 -11.13
CA LEU A 75 23.86 -3.56 -10.09
C LEU A 75 22.62 -2.91 -9.45
N THR A 76 21.62 -2.60 -10.27
CA THR A 76 20.35 -2.02 -9.76
C THR A 76 19.61 -3.03 -8.88
N VAL A 77 19.53 -4.29 -9.29
CA VAL A 77 18.89 -5.35 -8.49
C VAL A 77 19.66 -5.58 -7.19
N VAL A 78 20.99 -5.72 -7.27
CA VAL A 78 21.85 -5.91 -6.09
C VAL A 78 21.71 -4.73 -5.12
N LEU A 79 21.66 -3.49 -5.60
CA LEU A 79 21.46 -2.31 -4.76
C LEU A 79 20.07 -2.33 -4.08
N GLY A 80 19.03 -2.69 -4.82
CA GLY A 80 17.68 -2.83 -4.26
C GLY A 80 17.60 -3.90 -3.19
N VAL A 81 18.19 -5.07 -3.45
CA VAL A 81 18.27 -6.19 -2.49
C VAL A 81 19.09 -5.77 -1.25
N ALA A 82 20.23 -5.13 -1.45
CA ALA A 82 21.07 -4.67 -0.35
C ALA A 82 20.35 -3.65 0.54
N ALA A 83 19.56 -2.74 -0.05
CA ALA A 83 18.76 -1.79 0.71
C ALA A 83 17.69 -2.50 1.58
N VAL A 84 16.95 -3.47 1.00
CA VAL A 84 15.96 -4.24 1.75
C VAL A 84 16.61 -5.08 2.84
N LEU A 85 17.70 -5.81 2.52
CA LEU A 85 18.44 -6.61 3.50
C LEU A 85 19.04 -5.74 4.61
N GLY A 86 19.49 -4.53 4.29
CA GLY A 86 19.97 -3.55 5.27
C GLY A 86 18.89 -3.17 6.28
N ILE A 87 17.67 -2.89 5.81
CA ILE A 87 16.51 -2.59 6.67
C ILE A 87 16.15 -3.81 7.54
N VAL A 88 16.06 -5.00 6.91
CA VAL A 88 15.74 -6.23 7.64
C VAL A 88 16.79 -6.56 8.69
N TYR A 89 18.07 -6.43 8.35
CA TYR A 89 19.18 -6.63 9.30
C TYR A 89 19.09 -5.66 10.47
N PHE A 90 18.90 -4.36 10.19
CA PHE A 90 18.74 -3.34 11.21
C PHE A 90 17.58 -3.68 12.17
N ILE A 91 16.39 -3.98 11.61
CA ILE A 91 15.22 -4.36 12.42
C ILE A 91 15.52 -5.63 13.25
N SER A 92 16.20 -6.62 12.66
CA SER A 92 16.48 -7.89 13.34
C SER A 92 17.43 -7.71 14.52
N VAL A 93 18.48 -6.90 14.37
CA VAL A 93 19.44 -6.61 15.45
C VAL A 93 18.78 -5.87 16.60
N GLU A 94 18.01 -4.85 16.29
CA GLU A 94 17.31 -4.05 17.29
C GLU A 94 16.18 -4.86 17.97
N ALA A 95 15.47 -5.70 17.21
CA ALA A 95 14.43 -6.58 17.77
C ALA A 95 15.00 -7.67 18.69
N ALA A 96 16.21 -8.17 18.43
CA ALA A 96 16.89 -9.09 19.32
C ALA A 96 17.16 -8.45 20.70
N GLN A 97 17.63 -7.20 20.71
CA GLN A 97 17.84 -6.45 21.96
C GLN A 97 16.53 -6.21 22.72
N LEU A 98 15.43 -5.97 22.00
CA LEU A 98 14.10 -5.83 22.61
C LEU A 98 13.62 -7.14 23.24
N SER A 99 13.96 -8.29 22.62
CA SER A 99 13.61 -9.62 23.15
C SER A 99 14.20 -9.88 24.53
N ASP A 100 15.38 -9.35 24.82
CA ASP A 100 16.04 -9.48 26.13
C ASP A 100 15.26 -8.74 27.25
N GLN A 101 14.45 -7.75 26.89
CA GLN A 101 13.60 -7.01 27.82
C GLN A 101 12.23 -7.68 28.05
N MET A 102 11.89 -8.73 27.32
CA MET A 102 10.59 -9.40 27.42
C MET A 102 10.24 -9.92 28.83
N PRO A 103 11.19 -10.43 29.64
CA PRO A 103 10.90 -10.80 31.03
C PRO A 103 10.44 -9.61 31.88
N MET A 104 11.08 -8.45 31.73
CA MET A 104 10.71 -7.22 32.42
C MET A 104 9.30 -6.75 32.01
N PHE A 105 8.98 -6.84 30.71
CA PHE A 105 7.65 -6.57 30.19
C PHE A 105 6.58 -7.42 30.86
N LYS A 106 6.77 -8.73 30.87
CA LYS A 106 5.84 -9.68 31.49
C LYS A 106 5.63 -9.36 32.98
N LYS A 107 6.70 -9.06 33.70
CA LYS A 107 6.62 -8.71 35.11
C LYS A 107 5.82 -7.42 35.33
N LYS A 108 6.14 -6.36 34.58
CA LYS A 108 5.46 -5.05 34.71
C LYS A 108 3.98 -5.13 34.31
N LEU A 109 3.67 -5.90 33.25
CA LEU A 109 2.28 -6.17 32.87
C LEU A 109 1.52 -6.89 34.00
N ALA A 110 2.13 -7.92 34.60
CA ALA A 110 1.53 -8.65 35.71
C ALA A 110 1.28 -7.75 36.95
N GLU A 111 2.25 -6.90 37.28
CA GLU A 111 2.11 -5.94 38.37
C GLU A 111 0.97 -4.94 38.09
N THR A 112 0.90 -4.42 36.88
CA THR A 112 -0.14 -3.46 36.49
C THR A 112 -1.52 -4.08 36.41
N THR A 113 -1.61 -5.30 35.90
CA THR A 113 -2.88 -6.01 35.88
C THR A 113 -3.37 -6.29 37.29
N ALA A 114 -2.48 -6.62 38.24
CA ALA A 114 -2.83 -6.77 39.65
C ALA A 114 -3.33 -5.45 40.25
N GLN A 115 -2.68 -4.32 39.97
CA GLN A 115 -3.11 -3.00 40.48
C GLN A 115 -4.47 -2.57 39.90
N VAL A 116 -4.68 -2.78 38.59
CA VAL A 116 -5.98 -2.51 37.92
C VAL A 116 -7.06 -3.42 38.48
N HIS A 117 -6.72 -4.66 38.77
CA HIS A 117 -7.62 -5.65 39.39
C HIS A 117 -8.07 -5.18 40.75
N GLU A 118 -7.15 -4.83 41.66
CA GLU A 118 -7.41 -4.31 42.98
C GLU A 118 -8.27 -3.03 42.95
N TRP A 119 -7.96 -2.12 42.01
CA TRP A 119 -8.72 -0.88 41.83
C TRP A 119 -10.16 -1.14 41.33
N LEU A 120 -10.35 -2.04 40.37
CA LEU A 120 -11.68 -2.40 39.83
C LEU A 120 -12.52 -3.15 40.88
N GLN A 121 -11.91 -4.03 41.66
CA GLN A 121 -12.60 -4.71 42.77
C GLN A 121 -13.10 -3.72 43.81
N THR A 122 -12.20 -2.79 44.23
CA THR A 122 -12.50 -1.83 45.30
C THR A 122 -13.56 -0.80 44.88
N ARG A 123 -13.56 -0.40 43.58
CA ARG A 123 -14.44 0.68 43.09
C ARG A 123 -15.74 0.18 42.48
N PHE A 124 -15.73 -0.97 41.82
CA PHE A 124 -16.85 -1.44 40.98
C PHE A 124 -17.34 -2.85 41.32
N GLY A 125 -16.72 -3.54 42.28
CA GLY A 125 -17.17 -4.88 42.73
C GLY A 125 -17.12 -5.93 41.60
N VAL A 126 -16.23 -5.78 40.60
CA VAL A 126 -16.15 -6.68 39.45
C VAL A 126 -15.54 -8.01 39.88
N SER A 127 -16.18 -9.14 39.56
CA SER A 127 -15.72 -10.46 39.97
C SER A 127 -14.44 -10.88 39.25
N ASP A 128 -13.56 -11.57 39.97
CA ASP A 128 -12.24 -12.07 39.52
C ASP A 128 -12.29 -12.87 38.24
N GLN A 129 -13.32 -13.67 38.02
CA GLN A 129 -13.48 -14.49 36.81
C GLN A 129 -13.63 -13.68 35.53
N LYS A 130 -14.36 -12.56 35.57
CA LYS A 130 -14.54 -11.70 34.37
C LYS A 130 -13.27 -10.96 34.01
N LEU A 131 -12.53 -10.48 35.03
CA LEU A 131 -11.27 -9.75 34.82
C LEU A 131 -10.16 -10.68 34.32
N GLN A 132 -10.00 -11.88 34.90
CA GLN A 132 -9.06 -12.88 34.40
C GLN A 132 -9.36 -13.30 32.97
N GLY A 133 -10.64 -13.40 32.57
CA GLY A 133 -11.04 -13.65 31.21
C GLY A 133 -10.57 -12.55 30.23
N TRP A 134 -10.80 -11.28 30.58
CA TRP A 134 -10.39 -10.16 29.72
C TRP A 134 -8.88 -9.98 29.63
N VAL A 135 -8.15 -10.12 30.72
CA VAL A 135 -6.69 -10.03 30.76
C VAL A 135 -6.05 -11.21 30.01
N GLY A 136 -6.60 -12.43 30.20
CA GLY A 136 -6.14 -13.61 29.48
C GLY A 136 -6.40 -13.51 27.97
N GLU A 137 -7.56 -12.98 27.57
CA GLU A 137 -7.90 -12.75 26.17
C GLU A 137 -7.05 -11.64 25.53
N ALA A 138 -6.83 -10.52 26.25
CA ALA A 138 -5.96 -9.45 25.78
C ALA A 138 -4.50 -9.91 25.68
N GLY A 139 -4.01 -10.69 26.66
CA GLY A 139 -2.67 -11.26 26.65
C GLY A 139 -2.45 -12.27 25.52
N SER A 140 -3.41 -13.16 25.27
CA SER A 140 -3.35 -14.14 24.18
C SER A 140 -3.44 -13.45 22.80
N LYS A 141 -4.26 -12.42 22.64
CA LYS A 141 -4.31 -11.60 21.43
C LYS A 141 -3.00 -10.84 21.19
N ALA A 142 -2.39 -10.27 22.23
CA ALA A 142 -1.10 -9.61 22.11
C ALA A 142 0.03 -10.58 21.73
N GLN A 143 0.06 -11.79 22.35
CA GLN A 143 0.99 -12.85 21.97
C GLN A 143 0.73 -13.36 20.53
N GLY A 144 -0.53 -13.48 20.13
CA GLY A 144 -0.92 -13.85 18.76
C GLY A 144 -0.46 -12.82 17.74
N LEU A 145 -0.56 -11.53 18.06
CA LEU A 145 -0.06 -10.46 17.18
C LEU A 145 1.47 -10.50 17.06
N LEU A 146 2.19 -10.68 18.15
CA LEU A 146 3.66 -10.77 18.15
C LEU A 146 4.14 -12.05 17.44
N GLY A 147 3.54 -13.21 17.76
CA GLY A 147 3.88 -14.48 17.13
C GLY A 147 3.47 -14.55 15.66
N GLY A 148 2.31 -13.99 15.30
CA GLY A 148 1.83 -13.88 13.93
C GLY A 148 2.74 -13.00 13.06
N THR A 149 3.25 -11.90 13.62
CA THR A 149 4.22 -11.04 12.93
C THR A 149 5.53 -11.78 12.65
N LEU A 150 6.02 -12.57 13.61
CA LEU A 150 7.25 -13.34 13.46
C LEU A 150 7.11 -14.48 12.43
N SER A 151 5.98 -15.20 12.42
CA SER A 151 5.68 -16.25 11.43
C SER A 151 5.42 -15.67 10.04
N ALA A 152 4.80 -14.50 9.95
CA ALA A 152 4.65 -13.78 8.69
C ALA A 152 6.01 -13.42 8.07
N VAL A 153 6.98 -12.99 8.89
CA VAL A 153 8.34 -12.70 8.42
C VAL A 153 9.03 -13.95 7.87
N SER A 154 8.88 -15.13 8.49
CA SER A 154 9.50 -16.36 7.98
C SER A 154 8.91 -16.84 6.65
N GLY A 155 7.60 -16.68 6.42
CA GLY A 155 6.95 -16.96 5.14
C GLY A 155 7.38 -16.01 4.01
N LEU A 156 7.77 -14.79 4.37
CA LEU A 156 8.25 -13.80 3.41
C LEU A 156 9.61 -14.19 2.79
N VAL A 157 10.46 -14.96 3.47
CA VAL A 157 11.81 -15.29 2.99
C VAL A 157 11.78 -15.98 1.62
N VAL A 158 10.89 -16.95 1.41
CA VAL A 158 10.75 -17.64 0.13
C VAL A 158 10.26 -16.69 -0.96
N THR A 159 9.26 -15.87 -0.62
CA THR A 159 8.70 -14.88 -1.52
C THR A 159 9.73 -13.80 -1.89
N PHE A 160 10.53 -13.35 -0.93
CA PHE A 160 11.60 -12.38 -1.15
C PHE A 160 12.73 -12.90 -2.05
N THR A 161 12.96 -14.21 -2.13
CA THR A 161 13.97 -14.79 -3.03
C THR A 161 13.55 -14.67 -4.50
N LEU A 162 12.24 -14.77 -4.81
CA LEU A 162 11.74 -14.67 -6.17
C LEU A 162 11.68 -13.23 -6.70
N ILE A 163 11.46 -12.25 -5.83
CA ILE A 163 11.31 -10.84 -6.24
C ILE A 163 12.54 -10.32 -7.01
N PRO A 164 13.79 -10.48 -6.53
CA PRO A 164 14.98 -10.05 -7.27
C PRO A 164 15.10 -10.70 -8.65
N VAL A 165 14.77 -11.98 -8.75
CA VAL A 165 14.80 -12.72 -10.02
C VAL A 165 13.75 -12.13 -10.98
N TYR A 166 12.54 -11.87 -10.51
CA TYR A 166 11.50 -11.26 -11.32
C TYR A 166 11.85 -9.82 -11.71
N ILE A 167 12.43 -9.01 -10.83
CA ILE A 167 12.90 -7.65 -11.17
C ILE A 167 13.95 -7.75 -12.28
N PHE A 168 14.93 -8.64 -12.16
CA PHE A 168 15.95 -8.85 -13.18
C PHE A 168 15.33 -9.24 -14.53
N LEU A 169 14.43 -10.22 -14.53
CA LEU A 169 13.75 -10.68 -15.74
C LEU A 169 12.85 -9.60 -16.34
N LEU A 170 12.13 -8.84 -15.52
CA LEU A 170 11.29 -7.74 -15.98
C LEU A 170 12.11 -6.65 -16.67
N PHE A 171 13.28 -6.27 -16.12
CA PHE A 171 14.20 -5.35 -16.81
C PHE A 171 14.74 -5.93 -18.11
N LEU A 172 15.17 -7.20 -18.08
CA LEU A 172 15.74 -7.86 -19.26
C LEU A 172 14.75 -7.99 -20.41
N TYR A 173 13.49 -8.33 -20.10
CA TYR A 173 12.44 -8.54 -21.08
C TYR A 173 11.50 -7.34 -21.26
N GLN A 174 11.77 -6.19 -20.61
CA GLN A 174 10.92 -5.00 -20.62
C GLN A 174 10.46 -4.62 -22.02
N LYS A 175 11.38 -4.53 -22.98
CA LYS A 175 11.06 -4.15 -24.35
C LYS A 175 10.10 -5.14 -25.00
N ARG A 176 10.36 -6.44 -24.87
CA ARG A 176 9.49 -7.50 -25.44
C ARG A 176 8.10 -7.50 -24.83
N LEU A 177 8.00 -7.28 -23.51
CA LEU A 177 6.71 -7.20 -22.81
C LEU A 177 5.90 -5.99 -23.26
N VAL A 178 6.53 -4.83 -23.40
CA VAL A 178 5.88 -3.62 -23.90
C VAL A 178 5.43 -3.79 -25.34
N ASP A 179 6.32 -4.30 -26.23
CA ASP A 179 5.99 -4.56 -27.63
C ASP A 179 4.83 -5.56 -27.77
N PHE A 180 4.82 -6.61 -26.94
CA PHE A 180 3.72 -7.58 -26.89
C PHE A 180 2.40 -6.92 -26.49
N LEU A 181 2.39 -6.14 -25.39
CA LEU A 181 1.17 -5.46 -24.93
C LEU A 181 0.64 -4.47 -25.97
N VAL A 182 1.54 -3.71 -26.59
CA VAL A 182 1.15 -2.81 -27.68
C VAL A 182 0.55 -3.60 -28.86
N GLN A 183 1.18 -4.67 -29.31
CA GLN A 183 0.67 -5.46 -30.44
C GLN A 183 -0.64 -6.19 -30.11
N ALA A 184 -0.77 -6.74 -28.90
CA ALA A 184 -1.95 -7.48 -28.47
C ALA A 184 -3.20 -6.60 -28.32
N PHE A 185 -3.04 -5.34 -27.89
CA PHE A 185 -4.16 -4.47 -27.54
C PHE A 185 -4.35 -3.26 -28.46
N SER A 186 -3.46 -2.99 -29.41
CA SER A 186 -3.58 -1.85 -30.33
C SER A 186 -4.60 -2.03 -31.46
N GLY A 187 -5.13 -3.25 -31.69
CA GLY A 187 -6.06 -3.53 -32.77
C GLY A 187 -5.51 -3.13 -34.14
N HIS A 188 -6.40 -2.80 -35.10
CA HIS A 188 -6.04 -2.38 -36.48
C HIS A 188 -5.57 -0.91 -36.56
N ARG A 189 -5.74 -0.13 -35.53
CA ARG A 189 -5.19 1.24 -35.45
C ARG A 189 -3.84 1.17 -34.76
N ARG A 190 -2.78 1.56 -35.47
CA ARG A 190 -1.42 1.78 -34.95
C ARG A 190 -1.37 2.91 -33.90
N ASP A 191 -2.40 3.07 -33.09
CA ASP A 191 -2.56 4.23 -32.26
C ASP A 191 -2.00 4.03 -30.84
N SER A 192 -1.23 4.99 -30.48
CA SER A 192 -0.52 5.33 -29.27
C SER A 192 -1.24 5.10 -27.92
N GLY A 193 -2.50 4.65 -27.89
CA GLY A 193 -3.32 4.52 -26.69
C GLY A 193 -2.73 3.57 -25.64
N VAL A 194 -2.29 2.38 -26.06
CA VAL A 194 -1.71 1.38 -25.14
C VAL A 194 -0.37 1.85 -24.57
N SER A 195 0.49 2.41 -25.44
CA SER A 195 1.77 2.98 -25.00
C SER A 195 1.58 4.12 -23.99
N GLU A 196 0.55 4.95 -24.20
CA GLU A 196 0.21 6.05 -23.30
C GLU A 196 -0.29 5.53 -21.94
N VAL A 197 -1.19 4.52 -21.93
CA VAL A 197 -1.64 3.84 -20.70
C VAL A 197 -0.46 3.27 -19.92
N LEU A 198 0.45 2.57 -20.59
CA LEU A 198 1.64 2.00 -19.95
C LEU A 198 2.53 3.10 -19.35
N ARG A 199 2.73 4.21 -20.08
CA ARG A 199 3.51 5.34 -19.61
C ARG A 199 2.87 6.03 -18.42
N GLU A 200 1.55 6.28 -18.47
CA GLU A 200 0.81 6.88 -17.36
C GLU A 200 0.81 5.98 -16.13
N SER A 201 0.54 4.68 -16.29
CA SER A 201 0.58 3.70 -15.21
C SER A 201 1.96 3.64 -14.56
N LYS A 202 3.03 3.58 -15.35
CA LYS A 202 4.41 3.63 -14.85
C LYS A 202 4.67 4.89 -14.05
N THR A 203 4.27 6.06 -14.56
CA THR A 203 4.49 7.35 -13.90
C THR A 203 3.69 7.46 -12.60
N ALA A 204 2.43 7.00 -12.60
CA ALA A 204 1.58 7.00 -11.42
C ALA A 204 2.16 6.11 -10.31
N ILE A 205 2.53 4.86 -10.65
CA ILE A 205 3.14 3.92 -9.69
C ILE A 205 4.45 4.48 -9.15
N GLN A 206 5.34 4.95 -10.03
CA GLN A 206 6.62 5.51 -9.60
C GLN A 206 6.45 6.70 -8.66
N SER A 207 5.57 7.64 -9.03
CA SER A 207 5.30 8.83 -8.21
C SER A 207 4.67 8.47 -6.87
N TYR A 208 3.78 7.47 -6.84
CA TYR A 208 3.16 6.96 -5.63
C TYR A 208 4.19 6.30 -4.71
N MET A 209 5.03 5.40 -5.23
CA MET A 209 6.07 4.72 -4.45
C MET A 209 7.11 5.69 -3.88
N VAL A 210 7.56 6.64 -4.68
CA VAL A 210 8.46 7.70 -4.20
C VAL A 210 7.77 8.56 -3.14
N GLY A 211 6.49 8.87 -3.35
CA GLY A 211 5.67 9.58 -2.35
C GLY A 211 5.61 8.83 -1.01
N LEU A 212 5.32 7.54 -1.03
CA LEU A 212 5.31 6.69 0.17
C LEU A 212 6.67 6.66 0.87
N LEU A 213 7.78 6.53 0.12
CA LEU A 213 9.12 6.53 0.72
C LEU A 213 9.45 7.87 1.39
N ILE A 214 9.08 8.99 0.77
CA ILE A 214 9.29 10.33 1.34
C ILE A 214 8.43 10.50 2.59
N GLU A 215 7.14 10.19 2.51
CA GLU A 215 6.20 10.25 3.63
C GLU A 215 6.69 9.37 4.79
N GLY A 216 6.97 8.09 4.53
CA GLY A 216 7.46 7.16 5.55
C GLY A 216 8.78 7.59 6.18
N SER A 217 9.69 8.22 5.41
CA SER A 217 10.94 8.79 5.96
C SER A 217 10.68 9.95 6.90
N ILE A 218 9.72 10.82 6.56
CA ILE A 218 9.31 11.95 7.42
C ILE A 218 8.67 11.42 8.69
N VAL A 219 7.72 10.48 8.58
CA VAL A 219 7.02 9.86 9.72
C VAL A 219 8.01 9.11 10.61
N ALA A 220 8.96 8.36 10.04
CA ALA A 220 10.02 7.69 10.79
C ALA A 220 10.85 8.70 11.59
N THR A 221 11.25 9.80 10.96
CA THR A 221 12.03 10.86 11.62
C THR A 221 11.24 11.50 12.77
N LEU A 222 9.97 11.81 12.55
CA LEU A 222 9.09 12.39 13.58
C LEU A 222 8.90 11.42 14.75
N ASN A 223 8.60 10.15 14.46
CA ASN A 223 8.42 9.11 15.48
C ASN A 223 9.69 8.94 16.33
N VAL A 224 10.86 8.76 15.67
CA VAL A 224 12.14 8.61 16.35
C VAL A 224 12.44 9.83 17.23
N THR A 225 12.28 11.03 16.67
CA THR A 225 12.57 12.28 17.39
C THR A 225 11.72 12.42 18.64
N VAL A 226 10.42 12.18 18.53
CA VAL A 226 9.49 12.26 19.67
C VAL A 226 9.82 11.21 20.74
N LEU A 227 10.11 9.97 20.34
CA LEU A 227 10.45 8.91 21.27
C LEU A 227 11.78 9.20 21.99
N LEU A 228 12.78 9.79 21.32
CA LEU A 228 14.02 10.24 21.94
C LEU A 228 13.79 11.37 22.94
N ILE A 229 12.93 12.35 22.61
CA ILE A 229 12.58 13.46 23.51
C ILE A 229 11.88 12.95 24.77
N ILE A 230 10.97 11.99 24.63
CA ILE A 230 10.24 11.37 25.75
C ILE A 230 11.17 10.45 26.58
N GLY A 231 12.29 10.01 26.00
CA GLY A 231 13.24 9.11 26.65
C GLY A 231 12.86 7.62 26.55
N VAL A 232 12.07 7.25 25.55
CA VAL A 232 11.64 5.85 25.36
C VAL A 232 12.82 5.01 24.86
N PRO A 233 13.15 3.89 25.50
CA PRO A 233 14.18 2.97 25.01
C PRO A 233 13.85 2.45 23.60
N TYR A 234 14.89 2.12 22.81
CA TYR A 234 14.73 1.62 21.45
C TYR A 234 13.95 2.57 20.52
N ALA A 235 14.05 3.88 20.74
CA ALA A 235 13.34 4.91 19.99
C ALA A 235 13.55 4.77 18.47
N LEU A 236 14.76 4.45 18.04
CA LEU A 236 15.09 4.27 16.62
C LEU A 236 14.35 3.07 16.02
N LEU A 237 14.39 1.91 16.67
CA LEU A 237 13.64 0.72 16.23
C LEU A 237 12.15 1.00 16.16
N LEU A 238 11.58 1.48 17.27
CA LEU A 238 10.14 1.68 17.41
C LEU A 238 9.61 2.74 16.44
N GLY A 239 10.37 3.82 16.24
CA GLY A 239 10.01 4.89 15.32
C GLY A 239 10.05 4.46 13.85
N VAL A 240 11.09 3.72 13.44
CA VAL A 240 11.21 3.19 12.09
C VAL A 240 10.18 2.09 11.83
N MET A 241 10.00 1.15 12.77
CA MET A 241 8.96 0.12 12.66
C MET A 241 7.57 0.74 12.56
N GLY A 242 7.28 1.76 13.37
CA GLY A 242 6.01 2.48 13.31
C GLY A 242 5.74 3.08 11.93
N ALA A 243 6.74 3.69 11.31
CA ALA A 243 6.62 4.23 9.96
C ALA A 243 6.47 3.14 8.89
N LEU A 244 7.18 2.02 9.01
CA LEU A 244 7.02 0.89 8.09
C LEU A 244 5.62 0.25 8.19
N LEU A 245 5.11 0.12 9.40
CA LEU A 245 3.74 -0.37 9.62
C LEU A 245 2.69 0.60 9.04
N ASN A 246 2.98 1.91 9.02
CA ASN A 246 2.08 2.91 8.45
C ASN A 246 1.85 2.73 6.93
N PHE A 247 2.73 2.00 6.22
CA PHE A 247 2.49 1.61 4.82
C PHE A 247 1.29 0.66 4.64
N ILE A 248 0.83 0.03 5.73
CA ILE A 248 -0.39 -0.79 5.71
C ILE A 248 -1.59 0.11 6.04
N PRO A 249 -2.46 0.43 5.06
CA PRO A 249 -3.56 1.36 5.28
C PRO A 249 -4.46 0.94 6.46
N TYR A 250 -4.88 1.90 7.27
CA TYR A 250 -5.82 1.77 8.40
C TYR A 250 -5.34 0.95 9.61
N ILE A 251 -4.48 -0.04 9.43
CA ILE A 251 -4.01 -0.93 10.51
C ILE A 251 -2.68 -0.43 11.08
N GLY A 252 -1.82 0.09 10.21
CA GLY A 252 -0.45 0.47 10.54
C GLY A 252 -0.36 1.47 11.67
N GLY A 253 -1.14 2.53 11.62
CA GLY A 253 -1.12 3.60 12.63
C GLY A 253 -1.50 3.12 14.04
N LEU A 254 -2.48 2.21 14.17
CA LEU A 254 -2.89 1.67 15.47
C LEU A 254 -1.81 0.75 16.08
N ILE A 255 -1.23 -0.14 15.27
CA ILE A 255 -0.17 -1.05 15.74
C ILE A 255 1.11 -0.25 16.03
N ALA A 256 1.41 0.75 15.23
CA ALA A 256 2.58 1.60 15.38
C ALA A 256 2.64 2.34 16.72
N ILE A 257 1.49 2.67 17.32
CA ILE A 257 1.40 3.35 18.62
C ILE A 257 1.56 2.36 19.79
N ALA A 258 1.05 1.13 19.62
CA ALA A 258 0.92 0.18 20.73
C ALA A 258 2.28 -0.21 21.34
N LEU A 259 3.27 -0.53 20.53
CA LEU A 259 4.60 -0.93 21.01
C LEU A 259 5.36 0.20 21.73
N PRO A 260 5.49 1.41 21.15
CA PRO A 260 6.14 2.53 21.84
C PRO A 260 5.44 2.93 23.13
N MET A 261 4.12 2.93 23.15
CA MET A 261 3.33 3.23 24.36
C MET A 261 3.59 2.20 25.46
N LEU A 262 3.62 0.92 25.11
CA LEU A 262 3.91 -0.16 26.04
C LEU A 262 5.35 -0.06 26.55
N MET A 263 6.33 0.26 25.69
CA MET A 263 7.72 0.48 26.10
C MET A 263 7.86 1.65 27.06
N ALA A 264 7.23 2.77 26.77
CA ALA A 264 7.23 3.94 27.65
C ALA A 264 6.64 3.61 29.02
N PHE A 265 5.59 2.81 29.05
CA PHE A 265 4.93 2.37 30.27
C PHE A 265 5.81 1.43 31.12
N VAL A 266 6.56 0.53 30.48
CA VAL A 266 7.45 -0.41 31.19
C VAL A 266 8.73 0.27 31.66
N ALA A 267 9.30 1.16 30.86
CA ALA A 267 10.58 1.80 31.14
C ALA A 267 10.49 2.90 32.20
N HIS A 268 9.34 3.51 32.39
CA HIS A 268 9.18 4.66 33.29
C HIS A 268 8.12 4.39 34.37
N PRO A 269 8.30 4.95 35.57
CA PRO A 269 7.28 4.87 36.60
C PRO A 269 6.06 5.73 36.26
N GLY A 270 4.86 5.17 36.43
CA GLY A 270 3.60 5.86 36.21
C GLY A 270 3.15 5.90 34.73
N TYR A 271 2.04 6.57 34.47
CA TYR A 271 1.40 6.58 33.11
C TYR A 271 1.81 7.78 32.28
N GLY A 272 2.56 8.74 32.81
CA GLY A 272 2.84 10.02 32.14
C GLY A 272 3.57 9.87 30.79
N HIS A 273 4.62 9.05 30.74
CA HIS A 273 5.39 8.82 29.51
C HIS A 273 4.57 8.05 28.46
N ALA A 274 3.76 7.07 28.88
CA ALA A 274 2.88 6.35 27.96
C ALA A 274 1.80 7.26 27.35
N LEU A 275 1.21 8.16 28.17
CA LEU A 275 0.25 9.16 27.68
C LEU A 275 0.93 10.21 26.78
N ALA A 276 2.16 10.60 27.09
CA ALA A 276 2.94 11.50 26.24
C ALA A 276 3.21 10.86 24.86
N VAL A 277 3.57 9.56 24.81
CA VAL A 277 3.73 8.83 23.56
C VAL A 277 2.40 8.77 22.78
N LEU A 278 1.30 8.42 23.46
CA LEU A 278 -0.03 8.38 22.82
C LEU A 278 -0.37 9.74 22.19
N GLY A 279 -0.26 10.83 22.97
CA GLY A 279 -0.55 12.18 22.47
C GLY A 279 0.33 12.60 21.31
N ALA A 280 1.62 12.31 21.38
CA ALA A 280 2.58 12.62 20.33
C ALA A 280 2.31 11.84 19.04
N TYR A 281 2.04 10.54 19.14
CA TYR A 281 1.68 9.72 17.96
C TYR A 281 0.34 10.14 17.36
N MET A 282 -0.66 10.46 18.18
CA MET A 282 -1.93 11.02 17.68
C MET A 282 -1.71 12.33 16.92
N PHE A 283 -0.81 13.18 17.41
CA PHE A 283 -0.46 14.42 16.73
C PHE A 283 0.31 14.16 15.42
N ILE A 284 1.27 13.24 15.41
CA ILE A 284 1.98 12.84 14.18
C ILE A 284 1.00 12.26 13.18
N GLN A 285 0.09 11.36 13.61
CA GLN A 285 -0.93 10.76 12.75
C GLN A 285 -1.92 11.82 12.21
N PHE A 286 -2.23 12.84 13.00
CA PHE A 286 -3.03 13.97 12.54
C PHE A 286 -2.30 14.74 11.42
N ILE A 287 -1.01 15.04 11.60
CA ILE A 287 -0.19 15.69 10.56
C ILE A 287 -0.11 14.80 9.31
N ASP A 288 0.12 13.53 9.49
CA ASP A 288 0.24 12.56 8.40
C ASP A 288 -1.04 12.51 7.56
N ASN A 289 -2.18 12.25 8.17
CA ASN A 289 -3.46 12.11 7.49
C ASN A 289 -3.97 13.42 6.85
N HIS A 290 -3.66 14.58 7.45
CA HIS A 290 -4.21 15.87 6.97
C HIS A 290 -3.24 16.66 6.09
N TYR A 291 -1.92 16.41 6.18
CA TYR A 291 -0.93 17.19 5.46
C TYR A 291 0.01 16.34 4.60
N LEU A 292 0.61 15.27 5.14
CA LEU A 292 1.63 14.52 4.42
C LEU A 292 0.99 13.67 3.32
N ILE A 293 0.06 12.78 3.67
CA ILE A 293 -0.62 11.90 2.72
C ILE A 293 -1.28 12.70 1.59
N PRO A 294 -2.13 13.73 1.82
CA PRO A 294 -2.77 14.46 0.72
C PRO A 294 -1.80 15.18 -0.21
N ARG A 295 -0.69 15.70 0.31
CA ARG A 295 0.27 16.47 -0.49
C ARG A 295 1.30 15.60 -1.19
N ILE A 296 1.74 14.53 -0.56
CA ILE A 296 2.88 13.73 -1.03
C ILE A 296 2.38 12.50 -1.80
N VAL A 297 1.38 11.78 -1.26
CA VAL A 297 0.92 10.48 -1.75
C VAL A 297 -0.34 10.61 -2.59
N ALA A 298 -1.43 11.11 -2.02
CA ALA A 298 -2.77 11.12 -2.66
C ALA A 298 -2.81 11.99 -3.93
N SER A 299 -1.99 13.05 -4.01
CA SER A 299 -1.90 13.86 -5.22
C SER A 299 -1.41 13.09 -6.46
N LYS A 300 -0.90 11.86 -6.28
CA LYS A 300 -0.33 11.02 -7.34
C LYS A 300 -1.31 9.96 -7.83
N ILE A 301 -2.27 9.57 -7.00
CA ILE A 301 -3.31 8.59 -7.33
C ILE A 301 -4.67 9.23 -7.04
N GLN A 302 -5.42 9.52 -8.12
CA GLN A 302 -6.78 10.09 -8.01
C GLN A 302 -7.80 8.96 -7.84
N VAL A 303 -7.83 8.35 -6.66
CA VAL A 303 -8.74 7.24 -6.32
C VAL A 303 -9.71 7.72 -5.25
N ASN A 304 -10.99 7.42 -5.44
CA ASN A 304 -12.06 7.70 -4.48
C ASN A 304 -11.80 6.95 -3.16
N ALA A 305 -12.04 7.63 -2.03
CA ALA A 305 -11.81 7.08 -0.70
C ALA A 305 -12.61 5.79 -0.44
N LEU A 306 -13.87 5.72 -0.89
CA LEU A 306 -14.70 4.50 -0.77
C LEU A 306 -14.05 3.33 -1.50
N VAL A 307 -13.62 3.56 -2.75
CA VAL A 307 -12.95 2.53 -3.58
C VAL A 307 -11.62 2.11 -2.97
N ALA A 308 -10.87 3.05 -2.40
CA ALA A 308 -9.62 2.75 -1.70
C ALA A 308 -9.86 1.82 -0.50
N ILE A 309 -10.85 2.11 0.35
CA ILE A 309 -11.22 1.27 1.51
C ILE A 309 -11.65 -0.12 1.06
N VAL A 310 -12.62 -0.19 0.12
CA VAL A 310 -13.12 -1.48 -0.40
C VAL A 310 -11.98 -2.27 -1.05
N GLY A 311 -11.14 -1.61 -1.83
CA GLY A 311 -10.00 -2.23 -2.50
C GLY A 311 -8.99 -2.82 -1.50
N VAL A 312 -8.68 -2.12 -0.41
CA VAL A 312 -7.82 -2.62 0.66
C VAL A 312 -8.44 -3.83 1.36
N LEU A 313 -9.75 -3.82 1.64
CA LEU A 313 -10.45 -4.96 2.23
C LEU A 313 -10.47 -6.18 1.30
N VAL A 314 -10.73 -5.98 0.01
CA VAL A 314 -10.67 -7.03 -1.02
C VAL A 314 -9.23 -7.55 -1.17
N GLY A 315 -8.25 -6.66 -1.21
CA GLY A 315 -6.84 -7.01 -1.23
C GLY A 315 -6.45 -7.89 -0.05
N ASN A 316 -6.91 -7.53 1.16
CA ASN A 316 -6.72 -8.34 2.36
C ASN A 316 -7.33 -9.74 2.22
N ALA A 317 -8.54 -9.84 1.70
CA ALA A 317 -9.23 -11.11 1.53
C ALA A 317 -8.53 -12.04 0.51
N ILE A 318 -7.88 -11.46 -0.50
CA ILE A 318 -7.18 -12.22 -1.55
C ILE A 318 -5.77 -12.64 -1.10
N GLY A 319 -5.00 -11.73 -0.50
CA GLY A 319 -3.58 -11.94 -0.23
C GLY A 319 -3.07 -11.31 1.07
N GLY A 320 -3.94 -11.12 2.08
CA GLY A 320 -3.55 -10.58 3.38
C GLY A 320 -2.87 -9.21 3.27
N VAL A 321 -1.84 -9.00 4.06
CA VAL A 321 -1.08 -7.74 4.12
C VAL A 321 -0.48 -7.35 2.75
N ALA A 322 0.01 -8.33 1.99
CA ALA A 322 0.55 -8.10 0.65
C ALA A 322 -0.51 -7.56 -0.31
N GLY A 323 -1.71 -8.14 -0.26
CA GLY A 323 -2.86 -7.66 -1.03
C GLY A 323 -3.35 -6.28 -0.63
N MET A 324 -3.35 -5.95 0.68
CA MET A 324 -3.68 -4.59 1.15
C MET A 324 -2.74 -3.54 0.57
N PHE A 325 -1.44 -3.80 0.62
CA PHE A 325 -0.42 -2.87 0.10
C PHE A 325 -0.57 -2.66 -1.41
N LEU A 326 -0.80 -3.74 -2.16
CA LEU A 326 -0.92 -3.68 -3.62
C LEU A 326 -2.26 -3.12 -4.10
N ALA A 327 -3.27 -3.03 -3.26
CA ALA A 327 -4.61 -2.61 -3.65
C ALA A 327 -4.62 -1.22 -4.32
N LEU A 328 -3.99 -0.22 -3.72
CA LEU A 328 -3.98 1.13 -4.25
C LEU A 328 -3.23 1.25 -5.60
N PRO A 329 -2.02 0.71 -5.77
CA PRO A 329 -1.37 0.65 -7.09
C PRO A 329 -2.21 -0.04 -8.17
N VAL A 330 -2.85 -1.17 -7.83
CA VAL A 330 -3.69 -1.91 -8.78
C VAL A 330 -4.91 -1.11 -9.19
N ILE A 331 -5.61 -0.48 -8.23
CA ILE A 331 -6.77 0.37 -8.50
C ILE A 331 -6.37 1.56 -9.38
N ALA A 332 -5.20 2.16 -9.12
CA ALA A 332 -4.69 3.27 -9.94
C ALA A 332 -4.47 2.85 -11.40
N ILE A 333 -3.89 1.66 -11.63
CA ILE A 333 -3.73 1.11 -12.97
C ILE A 333 -5.09 0.86 -13.61
N LEU A 334 -6.02 0.21 -12.90
CA LEU A 334 -7.36 -0.07 -13.41
C LEU A 334 -8.09 1.22 -13.78
N LYS A 335 -7.99 2.27 -12.96
CA LYS A 335 -8.55 3.57 -13.28
C LYS A 335 -7.98 4.15 -14.56
N ILE A 336 -6.66 4.16 -14.74
CA ILE A 336 -6.01 4.66 -15.96
C ILE A 336 -6.48 3.89 -17.20
N VAL A 337 -6.60 2.55 -17.08
CA VAL A 337 -7.11 1.70 -18.17
C VAL A 337 -8.57 2.01 -18.48
N PHE A 338 -9.42 2.13 -17.44
CA PHE A 338 -10.86 2.37 -17.63
C PHE A 338 -11.14 3.77 -18.21
N ASP A 339 -10.38 4.78 -17.79
CA ASP A 339 -10.52 6.14 -18.34
C ASP A 339 -10.22 6.21 -19.86
N ARG A 340 -9.41 5.27 -20.39
CA ARG A 340 -9.00 5.24 -21.79
C ARG A 340 -9.90 4.38 -22.69
N ILE A 341 -10.64 3.44 -22.12
CA ILE A 341 -11.55 2.56 -22.88
C ILE A 341 -12.96 3.14 -22.82
N GLU A 342 -13.54 3.51 -23.97
CA GLU A 342 -14.84 4.20 -24.02
C GLU A 342 -15.97 3.44 -23.30
N SER A 343 -16.03 2.13 -23.45
CA SER A 343 -17.04 1.27 -22.79
C SER A 343 -16.84 1.17 -21.27
N LEU A 344 -15.63 1.47 -20.75
CA LEU A 344 -15.28 1.38 -19.34
C LEU A 344 -15.17 2.74 -18.64
N LYS A 345 -15.29 3.85 -19.36
CA LYS A 345 -15.26 5.21 -18.78
C LYS A 345 -16.19 5.41 -17.57
N PRO A 346 -17.46 4.89 -17.57
CA PRO A 346 -18.30 5.01 -16.38
C PRO A 346 -17.68 4.37 -15.12
N TRP A 347 -16.97 3.26 -15.28
CA TRP A 347 -16.26 2.60 -14.18
C TRP A 347 -15.03 3.40 -13.72
N GLY A 348 -14.31 4.03 -14.67
CA GLY A 348 -13.22 4.95 -14.37
C GLY A 348 -13.67 6.14 -13.52
N MET A 349 -14.86 6.70 -13.81
CA MET A 349 -15.47 7.77 -13.01
C MET A 349 -15.78 7.31 -11.57
N VAL A 350 -16.29 6.10 -11.38
CA VAL A 350 -16.56 5.54 -10.04
C VAL A 350 -15.28 5.29 -9.25
N LEU A 351 -14.20 4.87 -9.93
CA LEU A 351 -12.89 4.67 -9.29
C LEU A 351 -12.21 5.99 -8.92
N GLY A 352 -12.51 7.06 -9.66
CA GLY A 352 -11.92 8.38 -9.45
C GLY A 352 -12.51 9.14 -8.29
N ASP A 353 -11.76 10.11 -7.80
CA ASP A 353 -12.29 11.13 -6.91
C ASP A 353 -13.10 12.14 -7.73
N GLU A 354 -14.22 12.66 -7.20
CA GLU A 354 -14.92 13.76 -7.85
C GLU A 354 -13.91 14.91 -8.01
N GLU A 355 -13.66 15.31 -9.24
CA GLU A 355 -12.97 16.56 -9.49
C GLU A 355 -13.83 17.65 -8.82
N THR A 356 -13.51 18.00 -7.56
CA THR A 356 -13.86 19.35 -7.09
C THR A 356 -13.34 20.27 -8.18
N PRO A 357 -14.17 21.10 -8.79
CA PRO A 357 -13.73 22.00 -9.83
C PRO A 357 -12.73 22.96 -9.20
N ARG A 358 -11.47 22.50 -9.12
CA ARG A 358 -10.32 23.37 -8.87
C ARG A 358 -10.37 24.34 -10.01
N GLY A 359 -10.86 25.51 -9.69
CA GLY A 359 -11.22 26.59 -10.57
C GLY A 359 -10.43 26.53 -11.86
N ARG A 360 -11.10 26.12 -12.95
CA ARG A 360 -10.64 26.34 -14.30
C ARG A 360 -10.15 27.78 -14.26
N LYS A 361 -8.84 27.99 -14.20
CA LYS A 361 -8.27 29.32 -14.40
C LYS A 361 -8.77 29.72 -15.77
N VAL A 362 -9.95 30.32 -15.78
CA VAL A 362 -10.52 30.93 -16.97
C VAL A 362 -9.52 31.94 -17.37
N ASN A 363 -8.78 31.65 -18.43
CA ASN A 363 -7.80 32.57 -18.99
C ASN A 363 -8.54 33.91 -19.19
N PRO A 364 -8.18 34.96 -18.44
CA PRO A 364 -8.93 36.20 -18.46
C PRO A 364 -9.05 36.77 -19.89
N ALA A 365 -8.08 36.47 -20.75
CA ALA A 365 -8.11 36.84 -22.17
C ALA A 365 -9.28 36.19 -22.98
N LYS A 366 -9.77 35.00 -22.61
CA LYS A 366 -10.95 34.39 -23.26
C LYS A 366 -12.28 34.95 -22.78
N ARG A 367 -12.30 35.59 -21.62
CA ARG A 367 -13.51 36.28 -21.10
C ARG A 367 -13.72 37.60 -21.80
N GLU A 368 -12.65 38.34 -22.13
CA GLU A 368 -12.74 39.61 -22.85
C GLU A 368 -13.15 39.40 -24.32
N VAL A 369 -12.66 38.34 -24.97
CA VAL A 369 -13.07 38.03 -26.36
C VAL A 369 -14.56 37.67 -26.44
N ARG A 370 -15.10 36.87 -25.51
CA ARG A 370 -16.55 36.55 -25.47
C ARG A 370 -17.43 37.73 -25.07
N ALA A 371 -16.90 38.65 -24.25
CA ALA A 371 -17.61 39.86 -23.89
C ALA A 371 -17.66 40.90 -25.04
N ALA A 372 -16.68 40.88 -25.94
CA ALA A 372 -16.62 41.70 -27.14
C ALA A 372 -17.50 41.14 -28.29
N GLU A 373 -17.64 39.81 -28.42
CA GLU A 373 -18.51 39.16 -29.41
C GLU A 373 -20.02 39.25 -29.08
N GLY A 374 -20.37 39.37 -27.80
CA GLY A 374 -21.80 39.51 -27.36
C GLY A 374 -22.36 40.93 -27.43
N LYS A 375 -21.58 41.90 -27.90
CA LYS A 375 -22.01 43.30 -28.05
C LYS A 375 -22.14 43.74 -29.54
N LYS A 376 -22.09 42.81 -30.48
CA LYS A 376 -22.51 43.00 -31.85
C LYS A 376 -23.79 42.18 -32.09
#